data_028baf30bb2c6c48bc378dcb9cc2b523
#
_entry.id   028baf30bb2c6c48bc378dcb9cc2b523
#
_cell.length_a   1.000
_cell.length_b   1.000
_cell.length_c   1.000
_cell.angle_alpha   90.00
_cell.angle_beta   90.00
_cell.angle_gamma   90.00
#
_symmetry.space_group_name_H-M   'P 1'
#
loop_
_entity.id
_entity.type
_entity.pdbx_description
1 polymer ?
#
loop_
_entity_poly.entity_id
_entity_poly.type
_entity_poly.pdbx_seq_one_letter_code
_entity_poly.pdbx_strand_id
1 'polypeptide(L)'
;MSRDYWESRYQTHDMPWEKGAPSPGLMDFLAAHPESPRGTVCVPGCGSGHDVCEFARTGFSAHGFDIAPSAISLAQSNAQAAGVQAKFELADFLRDTPPEKFDWLFEHTLFCAIQPSERDDYVRATLRWLKPGGFYLAVNYFDCGPDGPPWPTTRAEQLQRFSPHFALVADWLPRSYPNREGKEWMFWWRRK
;
A
#
# COMPACT_ATOMS: atom_id res chain seq x y z
N MET A 1 6.83 -7.88 -11.95
CA MET A 1 8.16 -8.20 -11.34
C MET A 1 8.03 -9.48 -10.54
N SER A 2 9.08 -10.35 -10.53
CA SER A 2 9.02 -11.65 -9.84
C SER A 2 9.29 -11.53 -8.33
N ARG A 3 8.91 -12.57 -7.58
CA ARG A 3 9.31 -12.74 -6.17
C ARG A 3 10.83 -12.66 -6.02
N ASP A 4 11.57 -13.38 -6.85
CA ASP A 4 13.03 -13.45 -6.76
C ASP A 4 13.69 -12.08 -6.95
N TYR A 5 13.13 -11.24 -7.81
CA TYR A 5 13.60 -9.87 -8.00
C TYR A 5 13.48 -9.06 -6.70
N TRP A 6 12.31 -9.06 -6.07
CA TRP A 6 12.11 -8.32 -4.82
C TRP A 6 12.89 -8.92 -3.66
N GLU A 7 12.88 -10.25 -3.53
CA GLU A 7 13.64 -10.95 -2.49
C GLU A 7 15.13 -10.62 -2.55
N SER A 8 15.74 -10.63 -3.75
CA SER A 8 17.16 -10.29 -3.92
C SER A 8 17.49 -8.87 -3.45
N ARG A 9 16.55 -7.90 -3.63
CA ARG A 9 16.74 -6.52 -3.18
C ARG A 9 16.81 -6.43 -1.65
N TYR A 10 15.96 -7.18 -0.95
CA TYR A 10 16.02 -7.26 0.52
C TYR A 10 17.30 -7.93 0.99
N GLN A 11 17.71 -9.04 0.37
CA GLN A 11 18.92 -9.78 0.74
C GLN A 11 20.20 -8.96 0.53
N THR A 12 20.22 -8.12 -0.49
CA THR A 12 21.38 -7.24 -0.78
C THR A 12 21.30 -5.87 -0.12
N HIS A 13 20.24 -5.61 0.68
CA HIS A 13 19.97 -4.32 1.34
C HIS A 13 19.84 -3.15 0.36
N ASP A 14 19.46 -3.43 -0.89
CA ASP A 14 19.22 -2.42 -1.92
C ASP A 14 17.75 -2.02 -1.93
N MET A 15 17.34 -1.25 -0.93
CA MET A 15 15.94 -0.86 -0.68
C MET A 15 15.78 0.67 -0.65
N PRO A 16 15.93 1.37 -1.78
CA PRO A 16 15.83 2.84 -1.82
C PRO A 16 14.44 3.38 -1.43
N TRP A 17 13.41 2.51 -1.47
CA TRP A 17 12.05 2.84 -1.02
C TRP A 17 11.91 2.86 0.50
N GLU A 18 12.80 2.15 1.24
CA GLU A 18 12.76 2.09 2.70
C GLU A 18 13.08 3.45 3.33
N LYS A 19 12.23 3.89 4.25
CA LYS A 19 12.33 5.21 4.89
C LYS A 19 12.42 5.14 6.42
N GLY A 20 12.30 3.96 7.00
CA GLY A 20 12.36 3.75 8.45
C GLY A 20 11.16 4.33 9.22
N ALA A 21 10.09 4.71 8.53
CA ALA A 21 8.92 5.34 9.12
C ALA A 21 7.68 5.10 8.25
N PRO A 22 6.45 5.22 8.81
CA PRO A 22 5.23 5.16 8.03
C PRO A 22 5.09 6.37 7.09
N SER A 23 4.27 6.22 6.05
CA SER A 23 3.92 7.29 5.12
C SER A 23 3.44 8.53 5.86
N PRO A 24 4.05 9.71 5.65
CA PRO A 24 3.57 10.95 6.26
C PRO A 24 2.12 11.27 5.89
N GLY A 25 1.72 10.98 4.63
CA GLY A 25 0.34 11.15 4.18
C GLY A 25 -0.64 10.23 4.88
N LEU A 26 -0.25 8.98 5.19
CA LEU A 26 -1.06 8.07 5.99
C LEU A 26 -1.26 8.62 7.41
N MET A 27 -0.18 9.05 8.05
CA MET A 27 -0.25 9.60 9.41
C MET A 27 -1.20 10.80 9.48
N ASP A 28 -1.10 11.71 8.52
CA ASP A 28 -1.98 12.89 8.44
C ASP A 28 -3.44 12.47 8.18
N PHE A 29 -3.67 11.49 7.30
CA PHE A 29 -5.02 10.97 7.05
C PHE A 29 -5.64 10.37 8.32
N LEU A 30 -4.92 9.51 9.02
CA LEU A 30 -5.42 8.87 10.24
C LEU A 30 -5.70 9.88 11.37
N ALA A 31 -4.88 10.92 11.47
CA ALA A 31 -5.07 12.01 12.43
C ALA A 31 -6.28 12.89 12.07
N ALA A 32 -6.50 13.15 10.77
CA ALA A 32 -7.61 13.98 10.28
C ALA A 32 -8.96 13.25 10.30
N HIS A 33 -8.96 11.90 10.29
CA HIS A 33 -10.16 11.07 10.22
C HIS A 33 -10.30 10.09 11.38
N PRO A 34 -10.31 10.57 12.65
CA PRO A 34 -10.43 9.70 13.83
C PRO A 34 -11.77 8.96 13.90
N GLU A 35 -12.80 9.49 13.23
CA GLU A 35 -14.15 8.92 13.11
C GLU A 35 -14.27 7.81 12.05
N SER A 36 -13.27 7.61 11.21
CA SER A 36 -13.30 6.56 10.18
C SER A 36 -13.55 5.19 10.80
N PRO A 37 -14.44 4.37 10.22
CA PRO A 37 -14.75 3.06 10.76
C PRO A 37 -13.48 2.22 10.92
N ARG A 38 -13.21 1.76 12.14
CA ARG A 38 -12.13 0.81 12.38
C ARG A 38 -12.59 -0.57 11.93
N GLY A 39 -11.66 -1.36 11.41
CA GLY A 39 -11.94 -2.70 10.91
C GLY A 39 -10.63 -3.38 10.53
N THR A 40 -10.73 -4.36 9.63
CA THR A 40 -9.57 -5.01 9.05
C THR A 40 -8.97 -4.15 7.95
N VAL A 41 -7.63 -4.00 7.93
CA VAL A 41 -6.90 -3.34 6.85
C VAL A 41 -5.86 -4.27 6.24
N CYS A 42 -5.89 -4.36 4.91
CA CYS A 42 -4.87 -5.02 4.10
C CYS A 42 -3.86 -3.98 3.59
N VAL A 43 -2.58 -4.25 3.80
CA VAL A 43 -1.48 -3.45 3.24
C VAL A 43 -0.64 -4.35 2.34
N PRO A 44 -0.95 -4.42 1.02
CA PRO A 44 -0.16 -5.20 0.08
C PRO A 44 1.15 -4.50 -0.27
N GLY A 45 2.22 -5.30 -0.48
CA GLY A 45 3.57 -4.77 -0.65
C GLY A 45 4.04 -4.04 0.60
N CYS A 46 3.77 -4.61 1.78
CA CYS A 46 3.95 -3.93 3.07
C CYS A 46 5.42 -3.63 3.42
N GLY A 47 6.38 -4.22 2.71
CA GLY A 47 7.80 -4.00 2.93
C GLY A 47 8.20 -4.27 4.38
N SER A 48 8.84 -3.31 5.00
CA SER A 48 9.28 -3.35 6.41
C SER A 48 8.17 -3.14 7.45
N GLY A 49 6.90 -2.99 7.01
CA GLY A 49 5.72 -3.02 7.88
C GLY A 49 5.39 -1.73 8.64
N HIS A 50 6.05 -0.61 8.34
CA HIS A 50 5.83 0.64 9.08
C HIS A 50 4.39 1.14 8.98
N ASP A 51 3.79 1.13 7.78
CA ASP A 51 2.40 1.56 7.58
C ASP A 51 1.40 0.60 8.27
N VAL A 52 1.69 -0.71 8.27
CA VAL A 52 0.89 -1.72 8.99
C VAL A 52 0.89 -1.43 10.48
N CYS A 53 2.07 -1.15 11.04
CA CYS A 53 2.21 -0.79 12.46
C CYS A 53 1.45 0.48 12.80
N GLU A 54 1.44 1.47 11.92
CA GLU A 54 0.72 2.72 12.14
C GLU A 54 -0.80 2.51 12.18
N PHE A 55 -1.35 1.72 11.25
CA PHE A 55 -2.75 1.31 11.33
C PHE A 55 -3.08 0.59 12.63
N ALA A 56 -2.24 -0.35 13.05
CA ALA A 56 -2.46 -1.10 14.29
C ALA A 56 -2.46 -0.20 15.53
N ARG A 57 -1.56 0.80 15.61
CA ARG A 57 -1.52 1.80 16.69
C ARG A 57 -2.79 2.63 16.77
N THR A 58 -3.46 2.86 15.65
CA THR A 58 -4.70 3.62 15.57
C THR A 58 -5.97 2.77 15.69
N GLY A 59 -5.82 1.48 16.05
CA GLY A 59 -6.95 0.60 16.41
C GLY A 59 -7.53 -0.22 15.28
N PHE A 60 -6.84 -0.34 14.12
CA PHE A 60 -7.21 -1.29 13.08
C PHE A 60 -6.67 -2.69 13.36
N SER A 61 -7.38 -3.73 12.90
CA SER A 61 -6.80 -5.06 12.75
C SER A 61 -5.94 -5.07 11.47
N ALA A 62 -4.64 -4.83 11.62
CA ALA A 62 -3.77 -4.56 10.50
C ALA A 62 -3.04 -5.84 10.02
N HIS A 63 -3.11 -6.07 8.70
CA HIS A 63 -2.50 -7.20 8.01
C HIS A 63 -1.62 -6.71 6.87
N GLY A 64 -0.32 -6.99 6.96
CA GLY A 64 0.66 -6.73 5.91
C GLY A 64 0.88 -7.97 5.04
N PHE A 65 0.95 -7.78 3.75
CA PHE A 65 1.27 -8.82 2.77
C PHE A 65 2.41 -8.37 1.88
N ASP A 66 3.36 -9.26 1.64
CA ASP A 66 4.44 -9.00 0.70
C ASP A 66 4.80 -10.29 -0.04
N ILE A 67 5.34 -10.13 -1.26
CA ILE A 67 5.77 -11.26 -2.08
C ILE A 67 7.17 -11.76 -1.67
N ALA A 68 7.98 -10.93 -0.98
CA ALA A 68 9.34 -11.24 -0.56
C ALA A 68 9.36 -11.78 0.89
N PRO A 69 9.86 -13.01 1.12
CA PRO A 69 10.00 -13.57 2.47
C PRO A 69 10.83 -12.70 3.43
N SER A 70 11.89 -12.07 2.93
CA SER A 70 12.74 -11.18 3.72
C SER A 70 12.00 -9.91 4.18
N ALA A 71 11.08 -9.38 3.36
CA ALA A 71 10.20 -8.27 3.75
C ALA A 71 9.32 -8.65 4.93
N ILE A 72 8.69 -9.83 4.88
CA ILE A 72 7.83 -10.32 5.96
C ILE A 72 8.64 -10.51 7.27
N SER A 73 9.82 -11.10 7.18
CA SER A 73 10.69 -11.27 8.36
C SER A 73 11.10 -9.94 8.98
N LEU A 74 11.42 -8.95 8.14
CA LEU A 74 11.77 -7.60 8.57
C LEU A 74 10.57 -6.89 9.22
N ALA A 75 9.39 -6.98 8.60
CA ALA A 75 8.16 -6.38 9.12
C ALA A 75 7.76 -6.95 10.49
N GLN A 76 7.87 -8.29 10.67
CA GLN A 76 7.63 -8.94 11.95
C GLN A 76 8.61 -8.46 13.04
N SER A 77 9.89 -8.35 12.69
CA SER A 77 10.93 -7.85 13.61
C SER A 77 10.66 -6.40 14.01
N ASN A 78 10.29 -5.54 13.07
CA ASN A 78 9.98 -4.14 13.33
C ASN A 78 8.72 -3.98 14.20
N ALA A 79 7.67 -4.75 13.94
CA ALA A 79 6.46 -4.74 14.75
C ALA A 79 6.74 -5.20 16.19
N GLN A 80 7.53 -6.28 16.35
CA GLN A 80 7.95 -6.76 17.66
C GLN A 80 8.77 -5.70 18.42
N ALA A 81 9.76 -5.09 17.77
CA ALA A 81 10.57 -4.03 18.37
C ALA A 81 9.74 -2.80 18.78
N ALA A 82 8.69 -2.49 18.00
CA ALA A 82 7.76 -1.40 18.27
C ALA A 82 6.66 -1.76 19.29
N GLY A 83 6.57 -3.00 19.76
CA GLY A 83 5.50 -3.48 20.67
C GLY A 83 4.11 -3.45 20.03
N VAL A 84 4.02 -3.59 18.70
CA VAL A 84 2.76 -3.50 17.95
C VAL A 84 2.26 -4.88 17.54
N GLN A 85 0.97 -5.14 17.76
CA GLN A 85 0.31 -6.37 17.33
C GLN A 85 -0.26 -6.17 15.90
N ALA A 86 0.34 -6.86 14.94
CA ALA A 86 -0.09 -6.88 13.54
C ALA A 86 0.21 -8.24 12.93
N LYS A 87 -0.46 -8.59 11.83
CA LYS A 87 -0.19 -9.83 11.10
C LYS A 87 0.60 -9.53 9.84
N PHE A 88 1.52 -10.44 9.50
CA PHE A 88 2.33 -10.35 8.28
C PHE A 88 2.38 -11.71 7.61
N GLU A 89 1.99 -11.76 6.35
CA GLU A 89 1.85 -12.99 5.59
C GLU A 89 2.48 -12.87 4.19
N LEU A 90 3.12 -13.96 3.75
CA LEU A 90 3.68 -14.05 2.41
C LEU A 90 2.56 -14.24 1.40
N ALA A 91 2.38 -13.31 0.46
CA ALA A 91 1.39 -13.42 -0.60
C ALA A 91 1.74 -12.59 -1.83
N ASP A 92 1.34 -13.09 -2.99
CA ASP A 92 1.28 -12.33 -4.23
C ASP A 92 -0.10 -11.65 -4.33
N PHE A 93 -0.15 -10.37 -4.02
CA PHE A 93 -1.40 -9.61 -4.04
C PHE A 93 -2.14 -9.70 -5.38
N LEU A 94 -1.40 -9.74 -6.49
CA LEU A 94 -2.00 -9.77 -7.82
C LEU A 94 -2.62 -11.13 -8.16
N ARG A 95 -2.12 -12.23 -7.59
CA ARG A 95 -2.47 -13.60 -8.02
C ARG A 95 -3.17 -14.41 -6.96
N ASP A 96 -2.81 -14.22 -5.70
CA ASP A 96 -3.35 -15.03 -4.62
C ASP A 96 -4.79 -14.64 -4.25
N THR A 97 -5.49 -15.58 -3.62
CA THR A 97 -6.77 -15.34 -2.98
C THR A 97 -6.52 -14.89 -1.55
N PRO A 98 -7.14 -13.80 -1.09
CA PRO A 98 -6.96 -13.34 0.28
C PRO A 98 -7.54 -14.35 1.28
N PRO A 99 -6.99 -14.46 2.50
CA PRO A 99 -7.55 -15.30 3.55
C PRO A 99 -8.97 -14.84 3.95
N GLU A 100 -9.21 -13.55 3.85
CA GLU A 100 -10.50 -12.89 4.04
C GLU A 100 -10.57 -11.61 3.21
N LYS A 101 -11.77 -11.03 3.07
CA LYS A 101 -11.89 -9.67 2.50
C LYS A 101 -11.78 -8.64 3.61
N PHE A 102 -11.13 -7.53 3.28
CA PHE A 102 -10.80 -6.46 4.21
C PHE A 102 -11.79 -5.28 4.11
N ASP A 103 -11.97 -4.54 5.21
CA ASP A 103 -12.75 -3.31 5.24
C ASP A 103 -11.98 -2.16 4.57
N TRP A 104 -10.65 -2.18 4.69
CA TRP A 104 -9.73 -1.22 4.11
C TRP A 104 -8.63 -1.92 3.33
N LEU A 105 -8.19 -1.28 2.26
CA LEU A 105 -6.95 -1.56 1.56
C LEU A 105 -6.13 -0.28 1.52
N PHE A 106 -4.91 -0.35 1.99
CA PHE A 106 -3.96 0.76 1.89
C PHE A 106 -2.75 0.33 1.06
N GLU A 107 -2.40 1.12 0.07
CA GLU A 107 -1.16 0.95 -0.67
C GLU A 107 -0.27 2.18 -0.58
N HIS A 108 1.03 1.94 -0.43
CA HIS A 108 2.04 2.97 -0.47
C HIS A 108 3.10 2.57 -1.48
N THR A 109 2.99 3.15 -2.69
CA THR A 109 3.93 2.97 -3.80
C THR A 109 4.09 1.53 -4.33
N LEU A 110 3.11 0.64 -4.10
CA LEU A 110 3.07 -0.67 -4.74
C LEU A 110 2.65 -0.57 -6.22
N PHE A 111 1.68 0.31 -6.53
CA PHE A 111 1.20 0.48 -7.91
C PHE A 111 2.29 0.91 -8.88
N CYS A 112 3.28 1.66 -8.41
CA CYS A 112 4.45 2.03 -9.21
C CYS A 112 5.54 0.94 -9.26
N ALA A 113 5.46 -0.08 -8.42
CA ALA A 113 6.42 -1.17 -8.35
C ALA A 113 6.06 -2.36 -9.26
N ILE A 114 4.81 -2.46 -9.72
CA ILE A 114 4.35 -3.44 -10.69
C ILE A 114 4.52 -2.91 -12.12
N GLN A 115 4.64 -3.82 -13.09
CA GLN A 115 4.73 -3.41 -14.49
C GLN A 115 3.43 -2.73 -14.95
N PRO A 116 3.49 -1.69 -15.81
CA PRO A 116 2.29 -1.04 -16.36
C PRO A 116 1.29 -2.00 -17.00
N SER A 117 1.77 -3.10 -17.59
CA SER A 117 0.93 -4.16 -18.17
C SER A 117 0.14 -4.96 -17.12
N GLU A 118 0.53 -4.93 -15.83
CA GLU A 118 -0.11 -5.63 -14.72
C GLU A 118 -1.14 -4.75 -13.97
N ARG A 119 -1.31 -3.47 -14.36
CA ARG A 119 -2.18 -2.52 -13.64
C ARG A 119 -3.67 -2.90 -13.66
N ASP A 120 -4.14 -3.59 -14.71
CA ASP A 120 -5.50 -4.12 -14.73
C ASP A 120 -5.65 -5.31 -13.77
N ASP A 121 -4.61 -6.14 -13.62
CA ASP A 121 -4.58 -7.21 -12.61
C ASP A 121 -4.60 -6.62 -11.19
N TYR A 122 -3.92 -5.49 -10.99
CA TYR A 122 -3.95 -4.77 -9.72
C TYR A 122 -5.37 -4.30 -9.35
N VAL A 123 -6.11 -3.71 -10.28
CA VAL A 123 -7.50 -3.32 -10.04
C VAL A 123 -8.37 -4.53 -9.70
N ARG A 124 -8.20 -5.65 -10.44
CA ARG A 124 -8.91 -6.91 -10.15
C ARG A 124 -8.55 -7.46 -8.76
N ALA A 125 -7.28 -7.39 -8.39
CA ALA A 125 -6.82 -7.78 -7.05
C ALA A 125 -7.44 -6.91 -5.97
N THR A 126 -7.44 -5.58 -6.13
CA THR A 126 -8.09 -4.66 -5.19
C THR A 126 -9.56 -5.03 -4.97
N LEU A 127 -10.28 -5.38 -6.02
CA LEU A 127 -11.67 -5.86 -5.92
C LEU A 127 -11.79 -7.25 -5.26
N ARG A 128 -10.80 -8.11 -5.43
CA ARG A 128 -10.80 -9.44 -4.82
C ARG A 128 -10.55 -9.37 -3.31
N TRP A 129 -9.66 -8.50 -2.88
CA TRP A 129 -9.21 -8.36 -1.49
C TRP A 129 -10.11 -7.45 -0.64
N LEU A 130 -10.76 -6.44 -1.22
CA LEU A 130 -11.58 -5.47 -0.51
C LEU A 130 -13.06 -5.92 -0.46
N LYS A 131 -13.75 -5.66 0.65
CA LYS A 131 -15.21 -5.87 0.76
C LYS A 131 -15.98 -4.90 -0.13
N PRO A 132 -17.19 -5.25 -0.63
CA PRO A 132 -18.14 -4.24 -1.15
C PRO A 132 -18.39 -3.16 -0.10
N GLY A 133 -18.40 -1.89 -0.51
CA GLY A 133 -18.53 -0.75 0.39
C GLY A 133 -17.26 -0.40 1.18
N GLY A 134 -16.20 -1.21 1.09
CA GLY A 134 -14.91 -0.97 1.74
C GLY A 134 -14.15 0.20 1.13
N PHE A 135 -13.09 0.63 1.80
CA PHE A 135 -12.29 1.79 1.43
C PHE A 135 -10.92 1.40 0.87
N TYR A 136 -10.53 2.05 -0.20
CA TYR A 136 -9.18 1.96 -0.77
C TYR A 136 -8.49 3.32 -0.64
N LEU A 137 -7.41 3.37 0.13
CA LEU A 137 -6.55 4.53 0.31
C LEU A 137 -5.21 4.25 -0.34
N ALA A 138 -4.74 5.14 -1.22
CA ALA A 138 -3.53 4.93 -2.01
C ALA A 138 -2.62 6.14 -1.97
N VAL A 139 -1.32 5.90 -1.84
CA VAL A 139 -0.25 6.88 -2.06
C VAL A 139 0.49 6.49 -3.33
N ASN A 140 0.16 7.16 -4.43
CA ASN A 140 0.73 6.86 -5.74
C ASN A 140 1.88 7.79 -6.10
N TYR A 141 2.90 7.25 -6.76
CA TYR A 141 4.07 8.01 -7.20
C TYR A 141 3.84 8.54 -8.62
N PHE A 142 3.82 9.87 -8.77
CA PHE A 142 3.52 10.55 -10.04
C PHE A 142 4.76 10.99 -10.81
N ASP A 143 5.85 11.27 -10.11
CA ASP A 143 7.10 11.74 -10.73
C ASP A 143 8.29 10.91 -10.25
N CYS A 144 8.64 9.89 -11.02
CA CYS A 144 9.75 8.98 -10.72
C CYS A 144 10.63 8.64 -11.95
N GLY A 145 10.46 9.39 -13.03
CA GLY A 145 11.19 9.14 -14.28
C GLY A 145 10.53 8.07 -15.15
N PRO A 146 10.98 7.91 -16.41
CA PRO A 146 10.36 7.00 -17.38
C PRO A 146 10.73 5.52 -17.16
N ASP A 147 11.88 5.25 -16.55
CA ASP A 147 12.43 3.91 -16.39
C ASP A 147 12.10 3.39 -15.00
N GLY A 148 11.41 2.27 -14.91
CA GLY A 148 10.98 1.68 -13.64
C GLY A 148 11.58 0.31 -13.35
N PRO A 149 11.30 -0.29 -12.14
CA PRO A 149 10.52 0.34 -11.08
C PRO A 149 11.26 1.46 -10.34
N PRO A 150 10.58 2.51 -9.88
CA PRO A 150 9.15 2.76 -9.98
C PRO A 150 8.70 3.29 -11.34
N TRP A 151 7.49 2.91 -11.80
CA TRP A 151 6.85 3.48 -12.99
C TRP A 151 5.81 4.53 -12.57
N PRO A 152 5.87 5.75 -13.13
CA PRO A 152 4.93 6.79 -12.76
C PRO A 152 3.50 6.45 -13.18
N THR A 153 2.54 7.02 -12.48
CA THR A 153 1.14 7.05 -12.89
C THR A 153 0.66 8.50 -12.97
N THR A 154 -0.57 8.71 -13.41
CA THR A 154 -1.20 10.03 -13.46
C THR A 154 -2.56 9.99 -12.79
N ARG A 155 -3.05 11.19 -12.38
CA ARG A 155 -4.43 11.32 -11.87
C ARG A 155 -5.45 10.79 -12.88
N ALA A 156 -5.26 11.09 -14.17
CA ALA A 156 -6.16 10.64 -15.23
C ALA A 156 -6.19 9.11 -15.33
N GLU A 157 -5.04 8.44 -15.26
CA GLU A 157 -4.96 6.98 -15.27
C GLU A 157 -5.64 6.37 -14.03
N GLN A 158 -5.42 6.91 -12.84
CA GLN A 158 -6.08 6.44 -11.62
C GLN A 158 -7.61 6.55 -11.74
N LEU A 159 -8.11 7.69 -12.19
CA LEU A 159 -9.54 7.89 -12.41
C LEU A 159 -10.10 6.91 -13.46
N GLN A 160 -9.42 6.74 -14.57
CA GLN A 160 -9.85 5.84 -15.65
C GLN A 160 -9.98 4.38 -15.16
N ARG A 161 -8.98 3.90 -14.37
CA ARG A 161 -8.94 2.51 -13.93
C ARG A 161 -9.88 2.21 -12.77
N PHE A 162 -9.99 3.12 -11.81
CA PHE A 162 -10.71 2.85 -10.57
C PHE A 162 -12.17 3.32 -10.59
N SER A 163 -12.52 4.41 -11.29
CA SER A 163 -13.89 4.93 -11.29
C SER A 163 -14.98 3.97 -11.78
N PRO A 164 -14.73 2.99 -12.65
CA PRO A 164 -15.73 1.98 -12.97
C PRO A 164 -16.22 1.18 -11.75
N HIS A 165 -15.35 0.95 -10.78
CA HIS A 165 -15.59 0.07 -9.63
C HIS A 165 -15.67 0.80 -8.29
N PHE A 166 -15.17 2.03 -8.24
CA PHE A 166 -15.03 2.81 -7.02
C PHE A 166 -15.65 4.21 -7.21
N ALA A 167 -16.20 4.76 -6.13
CA ALA A 167 -16.53 6.18 -6.03
C ALA A 167 -15.33 6.91 -5.42
N LEU A 168 -14.85 7.95 -6.07
CA LEU A 168 -13.83 8.82 -5.50
C LEU A 168 -14.43 9.62 -4.35
N VAL A 169 -13.86 9.49 -3.16
CA VAL A 169 -14.22 10.29 -1.98
C VAL A 169 -13.42 11.59 -1.98
N ALA A 170 -12.10 11.48 -2.15
CA ALA A 170 -11.20 12.63 -2.23
C ALA A 170 -9.89 12.24 -2.93
N ASP A 171 -9.19 13.23 -3.48
CA ASP A 171 -7.79 13.10 -3.89
C ASP A 171 -7.04 14.40 -3.61
N TRP A 172 -5.75 14.29 -3.21
CA TRP A 172 -4.95 15.46 -2.83
C TRP A 172 -3.45 15.20 -2.90
N LEU A 173 -2.67 16.27 -2.86
CA LEU A 173 -1.22 16.25 -2.64
C LEU A 173 -0.95 16.01 -1.15
N PRO A 174 -0.38 14.87 -0.74
CA PRO A 174 -0.10 14.61 0.66
C PRO A 174 1.20 15.27 1.12
N ARG A 175 1.40 15.33 2.43
CA ARG A 175 2.74 15.43 2.97
C ARG A 175 3.49 14.12 2.67
N SER A 176 4.71 14.25 2.20
CA SER A 176 5.55 13.12 1.79
C SER A 176 6.91 13.17 2.52
N TYR A 177 7.72 12.15 2.31
CA TYR A 177 9.12 12.21 2.74
C TYR A 177 9.86 13.33 1.98
N PRO A 178 10.90 13.96 2.57
CA PRO A 178 11.56 15.12 1.95
C PRO A 178 12.04 14.89 0.52
N ASN A 179 12.51 13.69 0.19
CA ASN A 179 12.95 13.34 -1.16
C ASN A 179 11.82 12.97 -2.14
N ARG A 180 10.57 12.92 -1.66
CA ARG A 180 9.35 12.61 -2.44
C ARG A 180 8.33 13.74 -2.45
N GLU A 181 8.65 14.87 -1.82
CA GLU A 181 7.76 16.02 -1.73
C GLU A 181 7.35 16.49 -3.13
N GLY A 182 6.02 16.67 -3.33
CA GLY A 182 5.44 17.04 -4.61
C GLY A 182 5.38 15.94 -5.66
N LYS A 183 5.89 14.74 -5.38
CA LYS A 183 5.94 13.62 -6.33
C LYS A 183 4.90 12.54 -6.08
N GLU A 184 4.21 12.59 -4.96
CA GLU A 184 3.18 11.64 -4.56
C GLU A 184 1.80 12.28 -4.61
N TRP A 185 0.77 11.46 -4.83
CA TRP A 185 -0.64 11.88 -4.83
C TRP A 185 -1.46 10.85 -4.08
N MET A 186 -2.33 11.30 -3.17
CA MET A 186 -3.24 10.42 -2.45
C MET A 186 -4.61 10.37 -3.09
N PHE A 187 -5.20 9.15 -3.05
CA PHE A 187 -6.57 8.89 -3.43
C PHE A 187 -7.30 8.15 -2.32
N TRP A 188 -8.48 8.60 -2.02
CA TRP A 188 -9.41 7.91 -1.14
C TRP A 188 -10.66 7.50 -1.92
N TRP A 189 -10.84 6.19 -2.03
CA TRP A 189 -11.91 5.58 -2.78
C TRP A 189 -12.83 4.78 -1.89
N ARG A 190 -14.10 4.69 -2.27
CA ARG A 190 -15.06 3.75 -1.70
C ARG A 190 -15.49 2.76 -2.77
N ARG A 191 -15.38 1.46 -2.50
CA ARG A 191 -15.85 0.41 -3.40
C ARG A 191 -17.37 0.48 -3.55
N LYS A 192 -17.87 0.41 -4.80
CA LYS A 192 -19.29 0.38 -5.14
C LYS A 192 -19.93 -0.96 -4.77
#